data_87a71c2b3afd831855fb0f62f94d9cff
#
_entry.id   87a71c2b3afd831855fb0f62f94d9cff
#
_cell.length_a   1.000
_cell.length_b   1.000
_cell.length_c   1.000
_cell.angle_alpha   90.00
_cell.angle_beta   90.00
_cell.angle_gamma   90.00
#
_symmetry.space_group_name_H-M   'P 1'
#
loop_
_entity.id
_entity.type
_entity.pdbx_description
1 polymer ?
#
loop_
_entity_poly.entity_id
_entity_poly.type
_entity_poly.pdbx_seq_one_letter_code
_entity_poly.pdbx_strand_id
1 'polypeptide(L)'
;GVKRGQTVRNTGEPIQVPVGLATLGRIMDVLGLPIDEAGPIATEERMPIHRAAPLYEDQAGAMEILETGIKVIDLIMPISKGGKIGLFGGAGVGKTVLIMELIRNIAIEHSGYSVFAGVGERTREGNDFYHEMKDSGVLDKVALVYGQMNEPPGNRLRVALSGLTMAEKFRDEGRDVLMFIDNIYRYTLAGTEVSALLGRMPSAVGYQPTLASEMGALQERITSTKTGSITSFQAVYVPADDLTDPSPATTFAHLDATLVLSRQIAELGIYPAVDPLDSTSRLLDPLVIGQDHYDTARAVQATLQRYKELQDIIAILGMDELSEEDKQSVTRARKIQRFLSQPFFVAETFTGSPGKYVTLAETIAGFKGIVSGDYDHLPEQAFYMVGTIEEAVAKGIIKTDDKIEVVKQDNNVVIKSASPDVIYVPQYNPSTVVVYGAV
;
A
#
# COMPACT_ATOMS: atom_id res chain seq x y z
N GLY A 1 -34.01 -10.43 10.91
CA GLY A 1 -34.25 -9.34 11.86
C GLY A 1 -35.16 -9.77 13.01
N VAL A 2 -35.12 -9.05 14.13
CA VAL A 2 -36.01 -9.32 15.27
C VAL A 2 -37.47 -9.12 14.87
N LYS A 3 -38.30 -10.10 15.18
CA LYS A 3 -39.76 -10.09 14.87
C LYS A 3 -40.56 -9.96 16.15
N ARG A 4 -41.73 -9.37 16.06
CA ARG A 4 -42.70 -9.29 17.18
C ARG A 4 -43.00 -10.70 17.72
N GLY A 5 -42.92 -10.88 19.02
CA GLY A 5 -43.20 -12.17 19.70
C GLY A 5 -41.99 -13.08 19.87
N GLN A 6 -40.80 -12.69 19.38
CA GLN A 6 -39.56 -13.42 19.69
C GLN A 6 -39.11 -13.17 21.14
N THR A 7 -38.54 -14.21 21.73
CA THR A 7 -37.90 -14.09 23.05
C THR A 7 -36.54 -13.40 22.91
N VAL A 8 -36.30 -12.38 23.71
CA VAL A 8 -35.03 -11.68 23.80
C VAL A 8 -34.38 -12.06 25.15
N ARG A 9 -33.14 -12.55 25.08
CA ARG A 9 -32.32 -12.89 26.25
C ARG A 9 -31.19 -11.88 26.39
N ASN A 10 -31.08 -11.26 27.54
CA ASN A 10 -29.89 -10.49 27.90
C ASN A 10 -28.74 -11.45 28.22
N THR A 11 -27.61 -11.35 27.53
CA THR A 11 -26.40 -12.15 27.79
C THR A 11 -25.61 -11.65 28.99
N GLY A 12 -25.87 -10.40 29.43
CA GLY A 12 -25.12 -9.74 30.51
C GLY A 12 -23.73 -9.21 30.09
N GLU A 13 -23.34 -9.45 28.82
CA GLU A 13 -22.03 -9.10 28.30
C GLU A 13 -22.16 -8.29 26.99
N PRO A 14 -21.18 -7.39 26.69
CA PRO A 14 -21.13 -6.72 25.40
C PRO A 14 -20.79 -7.71 24.26
N ILE A 15 -20.92 -7.27 23.01
CA ILE A 15 -20.48 -8.05 21.85
C ILE A 15 -18.98 -8.32 21.98
N GLN A 16 -18.61 -9.60 21.94
CA GLN A 16 -17.23 -10.07 22.02
C GLN A 16 -16.87 -10.86 20.78
N VAL A 17 -15.59 -10.80 20.40
CA VAL A 17 -15.02 -11.55 19.28
C VAL A 17 -13.85 -12.40 19.75
N PRO A 18 -13.59 -13.57 19.11
CA PRO A 18 -12.40 -14.35 19.39
C PRO A 18 -11.15 -13.57 19.02
N VAL A 19 -10.07 -13.76 19.75
CA VAL A 19 -8.79 -13.07 19.56
C VAL A 19 -7.62 -14.05 19.62
N GLY A 20 -6.46 -13.59 19.21
CA GLY A 20 -5.22 -14.36 19.28
C GLY A 20 -4.91 -15.16 18.00
N LEU A 21 -3.89 -16.00 18.07
CA LEU A 21 -3.33 -16.73 16.91
C LEU A 21 -4.34 -17.62 16.18
N ALA A 22 -5.36 -18.12 16.87
CA ALA A 22 -6.38 -18.97 16.28
C ALA A 22 -7.26 -18.24 15.24
N THR A 23 -7.21 -16.91 15.19
CA THR A 23 -7.93 -16.10 14.20
C THR A 23 -7.18 -15.95 12.88
N LEU A 24 -5.88 -16.22 12.85
CA LEU A 24 -5.07 -16.13 11.65
C LEU A 24 -5.47 -17.18 10.63
N GLY A 25 -5.51 -16.80 9.37
CA GLY A 25 -5.92 -17.65 8.26
C GLY A 25 -7.43 -17.89 8.18
N ARG A 26 -8.23 -17.25 9.03
CA ARG A 26 -9.67 -17.49 9.14
C ARG A 26 -10.47 -16.27 8.66
N ILE A 27 -11.66 -16.56 8.12
CA ILE A 27 -12.65 -15.54 7.78
C ILE A 27 -13.79 -15.60 8.79
N MET A 28 -14.11 -14.46 9.35
CA MET A 28 -15.13 -14.34 10.40
C MET A 28 -16.14 -13.25 10.05
N ASP A 29 -17.34 -13.38 10.59
CA ASP A 29 -18.35 -12.32 10.58
C ASP A 29 -18.11 -11.28 11.69
N VAL A 30 -18.98 -10.30 11.81
CA VAL A 30 -18.93 -9.24 12.82
C VAL A 30 -18.91 -9.75 14.27
N LEU A 31 -19.46 -10.93 14.53
CA LEU A 31 -19.49 -11.58 15.86
C LEU A 31 -18.29 -12.51 16.07
N GLY A 32 -17.39 -12.61 15.09
CA GLY A 32 -16.27 -13.52 15.11
C GLY A 32 -16.64 -14.97 14.88
N LEU A 33 -17.80 -15.23 14.26
CA LEU A 33 -18.19 -16.57 13.83
C LEU A 33 -17.51 -16.89 12.50
N PRO A 34 -16.94 -18.11 12.34
CA PRO A 34 -16.28 -18.49 11.10
C PRO A 34 -17.30 -18.60 9.96
N ILE A 35 -16.92 -18.10 8.79
CA ILE A 35 -17.71 -18.18 7.54
C ILE A 35 -16.93 -18.83 6.40
N ASP A 36 -15.79 -19.42 6.71
CA ASP A 36 -14.84 -20.07 5.78
C ASP A 36 -14.99 -21.59 5.69
N GLU A 37 -16.03 -22.16 6.30
CA GLU A 37 -16.30 -23.60 6.35
C GLU A 37 -15.16 -24.46 6.97
N ALA A 38 -14.18 -23.81 7.62
CA ALA A 38 -13.01 -24.47 8.22
C ALA A 38 -13.24 -24.89 9.70
N GLY A 39 -14.49 -24.92 10.14
CA GLY A 39 -14.86 -25.28 11.51
C GLY A 39 -14.74 -24.14 12.52
N PRO A 40 -14.99 -24.38 13.81
CA PRO A 40 -14.97 -23.34 14.84
C PRO A 40 -13.56 -22.76 15.04
N ILE A 41 -13.50 -21.51 15.49
CA ILE A 41 -12.23 -20.86 15.89
C ILE A 41 -11.76 -21.52 17.20
N ALA A 42 -10.55 -22.06 17.18
CA ALA A 42 -9.98 -22.85 18.30
C ALA A 42 -9.42 -21.95 19.41
N THR A 43 -10.25 -21.07 19.97
CA THR A 43 -9.90 -20.22 21.11
C THR A 43 -11.12 -19.96 22.00
N GLU A 44 -10.91 -19.97 23.31
CA GLU A 44 -11.89 -19.51 24.30
C GLU A 44 -11.70 -18.03 24.65
N GLU A 45 -10.56 -17.44 24.29
CA GLU A 45 -10.26 -16.03 24.56
C GLU A 45 -11.07 -15.12 23.66
N ARG A 46 -11.89 -14.28 24.29
CA ARG A 46 -12.74 -13.30 23.59
C ARG A 46 -12.58 -11.93 24.23
N MET A 47 -12.66 -10.90 23.42
CA MET A 47 -12.56 -9.51 23.87
C MET A 47 -13.74 -8.68 23.34
N PRO A 48 -14.23 -7.72 24.16
CA PRO A 48 -15.32 -6.85 23.73
C PRO A 48 -14.88 -5.91 22.60
N ILE A 49 -15.76 -5.70 21.63
CA ILE A 49 -15.46 -4.80 20.49
C ILE A 49 -15.54 -3.32 20.85
N HIS A 50 -16.31 -2.96 21.88
CA HIS A 50 -16.40 -1.61 22.42
C HIS A 50 -15.39 -1.45 23.55
N ARG A 51 -14.24 -0.88 23.21
CA ARG A 51 -13.13 -0.62 24.13
C ARG A 51 -12.75 0.85 24.08
N ALA A 52 -12.21 1.37 25.17
CA ALA A 52 -11.59 2.68 25.19
C ALA A 52 -10.27 2.68 24.38
N ALA A 53 -9.90 3.83 23.86
CA ALA A 53 -8.57 4.05 23.30
C ALA A 53 -7.50 3.89 24.41
N PRO A 54 -6.24 3.53 24.06
CA PRO A 54 -5.15 3.49 25.03
C PRO A 54 -4.98 4.83 25.74
N LEU A 55 -4.66 4.76 27.04
CA LEU A 55 -4.40 5.97 27.82
C LEU A 55 -3.16 6.70 27.28
N TYR A 56 -3.10 8.00 27.50
CA TYR A 56 -1.97 8.82 27.07
C TYR A 56 -0.62 8.28 27.59
N GLU A 57 -0.60 7.81 28.82
CA GLU A 57 0.60 7.22 29.44
C GLU A 57 1.04 5.89 28.83
N ASP A 58 0.15 5.17 28.15
CA ASP A 58 0.44 3.89 27.49
C ASP A 58 0.93 4.05 26.06
N GLN A 59 0.76 5.23 25.47
CA GLN A 59 1.19 5.50 24.10
C GLN A 59 2.71 5.60 24.00
N ALA A 60 3.25 5.20 22.84
CA ALA A 60 4.67 5.32 22.56
C ALA A 60 5.07 6.80 22.47
N GLY A 61 6.17 7.16 23.12
CA GLY A 61 6.66 8.55 23.15
C GLY A 61 7.52 8.93 21.95
N ALA A 62 8.03 7.98 21.17
CA ALA A 62 8.89 8.21 20.01
C ALA A 62 8.18 7.76 18.73
N MET A 63 8.33 8.56 17.65
CA MET A 63 7.93 8.15 16.32
C MET A 63 8.99 7.21 15.75
N GLU A 64 8.57 6.00 15.37
CA GLU A 64 9.40 5.05 14.65
C GLU A 64 8.87 4.90 13.23
N ILE A 65 9.78 4.89 12.25
CA ILE A 65 9.43 4.64 10.85
C ILE A 65 9.17 3.15 10.67
N LEU A 66 8.06 2.81 10.02
CA LEU A 66 7.77 1.47 9.56
C LEU A 66 8.34 1.30 8.15
N GLU A 67 9.42 0.56 8.04
CA GLU A 67 10.01 0.20 6.75
C GLU A 67 9.14 -0.85 6.05
N THR A 68 8.60 -0.50 4.89
CA THR A 68 7.71 -1.39 4.14
C THR A 68 8.46 -2.27 3.15
N GLY A 69 9.69 -1.91 2.81
CA GLY A 69 10.49 -2.56 1.77
C GLY A 69 10.05 -2.22 0.36
N ILE A 70 9.15 -1.27 0.20
CA ILE A 70 8.62 -0.78 -1.08
C ILE A 70 9.18 0.61 -1.33
N LYS A 71 10.07 0.73 -2.33
CA LYS A 71 10.85 1.95 -2.59
C LYS A 71 10.02 3.23 -2.63
N VAL A 72 8.93 3.24 -3.39
CA VAL A 72 8.11 4.45 -3.57
C VAL A 72 7.43 4.87 -2.27
N ILE A 73 7.00 3.94 -1.45
CA ILE A 73 6.38 4.23 -0.15
C ILE A 73 7.44 4.78 0.79
N ASP A 74 8.50 4.03 1.00
CA ASP A 74 9.52 4.36 2.01
C ASP A 74 10.24 5.67 1.69
N LEU A 75 10.45 6.01 0.40
CA LEU A 75 11.10 7.25 0.00
C LEU A 75 10.17 8.46 0.11
N ILE A 76 9.01 8.39 -0.55
CA ILE A 76 8.14 9.56 -0.80
C ILE A 76 7.12 9.77 0.31
N MET A 77 6.68 8.69 0.92
CA MET A 77 5.58 8.64 1.85
C MET A 77 5.92 7.78 3.08
N PRO A 78 6.99 8.12 3.81
CA PRO A 78 7.39 7.34 4.99
C PRO A 78 6.23 7.21 5.97
N ILE A 79 6.08 6.02 6.52
CA ILE A 79 4.98 5.63 7.40
C ILE A 79 5.51 5.49 8.82
N SER A 80 4.79 6.02 9.81
CA SER A 80 5.08 5.75 11.22
C SER A 80 4.40 4.47 11.69
N LYS A 81 5.05 3.74 12.59
CA LYS A 81 4.36 2.74 13.40
C LYS A 81 3.24 3.42 14.19
N GLY A 82 2.05 2.82 14.14
CA GLY A 82 0.85 3.43 14.71
C GLY A 82 0.19 4.52 13.88
N GLY A 83 0.73 4.77 12.67
CA GLY A 83 0.20 5.75 11.73
C GLY A 83 -1.08 5.29 11.03
N LYS A 84 -1.81 6.26 10.51
CA LYS A 84 -3.06 6.07 9.78
C LYS A 84 -2.89 6.54 8.36
N ILE A 85 -2.99 5.63 7.40
CA ILE A 85 -2.74 5.88 5.99
C ILE A 85 -4.04 5.78 5.21
N GLY A 86 -4.40 6.84 4.50
CA GLY A 86 -5.49 6.81 3.53
C GLY A 86 -5.02 6.24 2.21
N LEU A 87 -5.68 5.19 1.75
CA LEU A 87 -5.39 4.53 0.47
C LEU A 87 -6.44 4.95 -0.55
N PHE A 88 -6.00 5.70 -1.56
CA PHE A 88 -6.83 6.20 -2.65
C PHE A 88 -6.50 5.47 -3.94
N GLY A 89 -7.49 5.13 -4.72
CA GLY A 89 -7.28 4.50 -6.02
C GLY A 89 -8.54 3.84 -6.55
N GLY A 90 -8.71 3.90 -7.85
CA GLY A 90 -9.80 3.26 -8.56
C GLY A 90 -9.63 1.74 -8.66
N ALA A 91 -10.54 1.10 -9.36
CA ALA A 91 -10.44 -0.33 -9.67
C ALA A 91 -9.28 -0.61 -10.65
N GLY A 92 -8.59 -1.74 -10.47
CA GLY A 92 -7.58 -2.22 -11.40
C GLY A 92 -6.20 -1.56 -11.32
N VAL A 93 -5.92 -0.77 -10.27
CA VAL A 93 -4.61 -0.12 -10.07
C VAL A 93 -3.64 -0.93 -9.19
N GLY A 94 -3.99 -2.17 -8.83
CA GLY A 94 -3.13 -3.04 -8.04
C GLY A 94 -3.26 -2.88 -6.52
N LYS A 95 -4.36 -2.31 -6.01
CA LYS A 95 -4.60 -2.15 -4.57
C LYS A 95 -4.45 -3.47 -3.80
N THR A 96 -5.10 -4.53 -4.25
CA THR A 96 -5.09 -5.85 -3.63
C THR A 96 -3.67 -6.43 -3.55
N VAL A 97 -2.93 -6.35 -4.65
CA VAL A 97 -1.54 -6.86 -4.72
C VAL A 97 -0.63 -6.09 -3.77
N LEU A 98 -0.80 -4.77 -3.68
CA LEU A 98 -0.05 -3.93 -2.73
C LEU A 98 -0.37 -4.32 -1.27
N ILE A 99 -1.63 -4.53 -0.94
CA ILE A 99 -2.04 -4.98 0.40
C ILE A 99 -1.40 -6.32 0.75
N MET A 100 -1.44 -7.29 -0.16
CA MET A 100 -0.82 -8.61 0.06
C MET A 100 0.69 -8.53 0.25
N GLU A 101 1.38 -7.67 -0.52
CA GLU A 101 2.82 -7.46 -0.37
C GLU A 101 3.17 -6.83 0.98
N LEU A 102 2.39 -5.85 1.45
CA LEU A 102 2.55 -5.25 2.77
C LEU A 102 2.34 -6.30 3.88
N ILE A 103 1.32 -7.14 3.78
CA ILE A 103 1.06 -8.23 4.73
C ILE A 103 2.26 -9.18 4.80
N ARG A 104 2.78 -9.58 3.64
CA ARG A 104 3.94 -10.46 3.55
C ARG A 104 5.17 -9.81 4.19
N ASN A 105 5.48 -8.57 3.82
CA ASN A 105 6.68 -7.88 4.30
C ASN A 105 6.63 -7.66 5.82
N ILE A 106 5.50 -7.25 6.36
CA ILE A 106 5.34 -7.15 7.81
C ILE A 106 5.50 -8.50 8.52
N ALA A 107 4.94 -9.57 7.95
CA ALA A 107 5.02 -10.89 8.56
C ALA A 107 6.45 -11.44 8.59
N ILE A 108 7.21 -11.24 7.52
CA ILE A 108 8.53 -11.83 7.36
C ILE A 108 9.62 -10.94 7.98
N GLU A 109 9.61 -9.64 7.68
CA GLU A 109 10.68 -8.75 8.08
C GLU A 109 10.49 -8.17 9.50
N HIS A 110 9.23 -8.02 9.93
CA HIS A 110 8.91 -7.44 11.24
C HIS A 110 8.28 -8.45 12.22
N SER A 111 8.10 -9.71 11.82
CA SER A 111 7.42 -10.76 12.62
C SER A 111 6.03 -10.32 13.13
N GLY A 112 5.37 -9.48 12.36
CA GLY A 112 4.06 -8.92 12.67
C GLY A 112 2.91 -9.71 12.08
N TYR A 113 1.70 -9.33 12.45
CA TYR A 113 0.46 -9.91 11.91
C TYR A 113 -0.40 -8.82 11.29
N SER A 114 -1.36 -9.24 10.49
CA SER A 114 -2.29 -8.34 9.85
C SER A 114 -3.74 -8.70 10.16
N VAL A 115 -4.61 -7.70 10.14
CA VAL A 115 -6.05 -7.87 10.23
C VAL A 115 -6.69 -7.10 9.08
N PHE A 116 -7.58 -7.75 8.35
CA PHE A 116 -8.33 -7.12 7.27
C PHE A 116 -9.81 -7.05 7.64
N ALA A 117 -10.34 -5.84 7.70
CA ALA A 117 -11.75 -5.57 7.95
C ALA A 117 -12.44 -5.12 6.65
N GLY A 118 -13.22 -6.01 6.06
CA GLY A 118 -14.04 -5.72 4.88
C GLY A 118 -15.37 -5.08 5.28
N VAL A 119 -15.49 -3.78 5.10
CA VAL A 119 -16.65 -2.99 5.50
C VAL A 119 -17.54 -2.70 4.29
N GLY A 120 -18.67 -3.40 4.21
CA GLY A 120 -19.63 -3.21 3.13
C GLY A 120 -19.12 -3.62 1.75
N GLU A 121 -18.09 -4.47 1.67
CA GLU A 121 -17.57 -5.00 0.41
C GLU A 121 -18.52 -6.00 -0.22
N ARG A 122 -18.38 -6.21 -1.53
CA ARG A 122 -19.14 -7.24 -2.24
C ARG A 122 -18.64 -8.61 -1.83
N THR A 123 -19.56 -9.55 -1.62
CA THR A 123 -19.23 -10.95 -1.26
C THR A 123 -18.24 -11.59 -2.23
N ARG A 124 -18.40 -11.32 -3.53
CA ARG A 124 -17.50 -11.85 -4.55
C ARG A 124 -16.08 -11.30 -4.39
N GLU A 125 -15.92 -9.99 -4.20
CA GLU A 125 -14.62 -9.36 -4.04
C GLU A 125 -13.88 -9.88 -2.78
N GLY A 126 -14.62 -10.09 -1.69
CA GLY A 126 -14.07 -10.69 -0.47
C GLY A 126 -13.64 -12.16 -0.67
N ASN A 127 -14.39 -12.92 -1.45
CA ASN A 127 -14.03 -14.30 -1.78
C ASN A 127 -12.83 -14.38 -2.72
N ASP A 128 -12.79 -13.54 -3.76
CA ASP A 128 -11.65 -13.46 -4.67
C ASP A 128 -10.38 -13.10 -3.89
N PHE A 129 -10.45 -12.12 -2.98
CA PHE A 129 -9.33 -11.70 -2.14
C PHE A 129 -8.81 -12.81 -1.21
N TYR A 130 -9.72 -13.62 -0.63
CA TYR A 130 -9.33 -14.77 0.17
C TYR A 130 -8.53 -15.80 -0.66
N HIS A 131 -8.99 -16.12 -1.87
CA HIS A 131 -8.29 -17.06 -2.73
C HIS A 131 -6.92 -16.51 -3.18
N GLU A 132 -6.85 -15.24 -3.55
CA GLU A 132 -5.58 -14.59 -3.89
C GLU A 132 -4.57 -14.63 -2.73
N MET A 133 -5.02 -14.39 -1.48
CA MET A 133 -4.16 -14.52 -0.30
C MET A 133 -3.70 -15.96 -0.07
N LYS A 134 -4.56 -16.92 -0.31
CA LYS A 134 -4.23 -18.35 -0.18
C LYS A 134 -3.19 -18.77 -1.21
N ASP A 135 -3.38 -18.37 -2.47
CA ASP A 135 -2.50 -18.72 -3.57
C ASP A 135 -1.13 -18.03 -3.47
N SER A 136 -1.09 -16.82 -2.92
CA SER A 136 0.15 -16.09 -2.64
C SER A 136 0.86 -16.51 -1.34
N GLY A 137 0.24 -17.40 -0.53
CA GLY A 137 0.85 -17.94 0.69
C GLY A 137 0.91 -16.98 1.87
N VAL A 138 0.11 -15.91 1.88
CA VAL A 138 0.07 -14.92 2.97
C VAL A 138 -1.12 -15.09 3.93
N LEU A 139 -2.03 -15.98 3.61
CA LEU A 139 -3.29 -16.14 4.35
C LEU A 139 -3.07 -16.48 5.84
N ASP A 140 -2.08 -17.29 6.17
CA ASP A 140 -1.74 -17.69 7.55
C ASP A 140 -1.19 -16.55 8.43
N LYS A 141 -0.97 -15.36 7.86
CA LYS A 141 -0.47 -14.17 8.54
C LYS A 141 -1.54 -13.10 8.78
N VAL A 142 -2.77 -13.35 8.34
CA VAL A 142 -3.85 -12.38 8.38
C VAL A 142 -5.14 -12.96 8.95
N ALA A 143 -5.85 -12.18 9.78
CA ALA A 143 -7.21 -12.47 10.20
C ALA A 143 -8.17 -11.63 9.35
N LEU A 144 -9.20 -12.26 8.79
CA LEU A 144 -10.18 -11.62 7.91
C LEU A 144 -11.52 -11.50 8.62
N VAL A 145 -12.09 -10.30 8.65
CA VAL A 145 -13.41 -10.04 9.25
C VAL A 145 -14.27 -9.28 8.25
N TYR A 146 -15.42 -9.85 7.88
CA TYR A 146 -16.30 -9.28 6.87
C TYR A 146 -17.65 -8.87 7.43
N GLY A 147 -18.06 -7.63 7.11
CA GLY A 147 -19.42 -7.13 7.20
C GLY A 147 -19.85 -6.68 5.82
N GLN A 148 -20.43 -7.60 5.05
CA GLN A 148 -20.62 -7.44 3.62
C GLN A 148 -21.77 -6.49 3.27
N MET A 149 -21.86 -6.08 1.98
CA MET A 149 -22.81 -5.11 1.48
C MET A 149 -24.29 -5.51 1.70
N ASN A 150 -24.58 -6.80 1.68
CA ASN A 150 -25.93 -7.37 1.88
C ASN A 150 -26.31 -7.52 3.37
N GLU A 151 -25.38 -7.26 4.29
CA GLU A 151 -25.65 -7.37 5.72
C GLU A 151 -26.32 -6.11 6.28
N PRO A 152 -27.02 -6.23 7.44
CA PRO A 152 -27.63 -5.08 8.10
C PRO A 152 -26.61 -3.97 8.42
N PRO A 153 -27.04 -2.70 8.44
CA PRO A 153 -26.12 -1.58 8.70
C PRO A 153 -25.42 -1.68 10.07
N GLY A 154 -26.06 -2.29 11.05
CA GLY A 154 -25.45 -2.55 12.36
C GLY A 154 -24.22 -3.46 12.29
N ASN A 155 -24.20 -4.44 11.38
CA ASN A 155 -23.06 -5.33 11.13
C ASN A 155 -21.94 -4.56 10.43
N ARG A 156 -22.26 -3.85 9.35
CA ARG A 156 -21.31 -3.04 8.58
C ARG A 156 -20.64 -1.94 9.43
N LEU A 157 -21.38 -1.35 10.37
CA LEU A 157 -20.84 -0.35 11.32
C LEU A 157 -19.89 -0.96 12.34
N ARG A 158 -20.08 -2.21 12.72
CA ARG A 158 -19.32 -2.83 13.82
C ARG A 158 -18.16 -3.71 13.37
N VAL A 159 -18.12 -4.14 12.12
CA VAL A 159 -17.08 -5.05 11.63
C VAL A 159 -15.68 -4.46 11.74
N ALA A 160 -15.51 -3.14 11.51
CA ALA A 160 -14.24 -2.47 11.72
C ALA A 160 -13.78 -2.53 13.18
N LEU A 161 -14.73 -2.41 14.15
CA LEU A 161 -14.44 -2.56 15.56
C LEU A 161 -14.07 -4.00 15.94
N SER A 162 -14.69 -4.98 15.30
CA SER A 162 -14.35 -6.39 15.48
C SER A 162 -12.93 -6.69 15.04
N GLY A 163 -12.57 -6.25 13.83
CA GLY A 163 -11.19 -6.38 13.32
C GLY A 163 -10.18 -5.62 14.17
N LEU A 164 -10.50 -4.41 14.60
CA LEU A 164 -9.62 -3.60 15.45
C LEU A 164 -9.37 -4.29 16.79
N THR A 165 -10.37 -4.93 17.38
CA THR A 165 -10.22 -5.67 18.65
C THR A 165 -9.25 -6.85 18.49
N MET A 166 -9.28 -7.55 17.34
CA MET A 166 -8.31 -8.61 17.05
C MET A 166 -6.90 -8.04 16.87
N ALA A 167 -6.77 -6.90 16.19
CA ALA A 167 -5.49 -6.21 16.02
C ALA A 167 -4.91 -5.73 17.38
N GLU A 168 -5.75 -5.22 18.27
CA GLU A 168 -5.34 -4.78 19.61
C GLU A 168 -4.75 -5.92 20.44
N LYS A 169 -5.28 -7.14 20.32
CA LYS A 169 -4.71 -8.30 21.02
C LYS A 169 -3.27 -8.54 20.59
N PHE A 170 -2.98 -8.54 19.30
CA PHE A 170 -1.62 -8.74 18.79
C PHE A 170 -0.69 -7.57 19.19
N ARG A 171 -1.17 -6.33 19.15
CA ARG A 171 -0.42 -5.17 19.64
C ARG A 171 -0.06 -5.32 21.13
N ASP A 172 -1.02 -5.69 21.95
CA ASP A 172 -0.86 -5.82 23.40
C ASP A 172 0.11 -6.98 23.75
N GLU A 173 0.27 -7.95 22.84
CA GLU A 173 1.29 -9.02 22.90
C GLU A 173 2.69 -8.60 22.38
N GLY A 174 2.87 -7.34 22.04
CA GLY A 174 4.17 -6.80 21.61
C GLY A 174 4.46 -6.94 20.13
N ARG A 175 3.43 -7.04 19.29
CA ARG A 175 3.58 -7.17 17.83
C ARG A 175 3.35 -5.86 17.11
N ASP A 176 4.02 -5.71 15.96
CA ASP A 176 3.66 -4.71 14.96
C ASP A 176 2.53 -5.28 14.09
N VAL A 177 1.40 -4.58 14.08
CA VAL A 177 0.18 -5.04 13.41
C VAL A 177 -0.16 -4.09 12.27
N LEU A 178 -0.46 -4.66 11.10
CA LEU A 178 -1.14 -3.91 10.04
C LEU A 178 -2.64 -4.14 10.12
N MET A 179 -3.39 -3.07 10.08
CA MET A 179 -4.84 -3.12 9.99
C MET A 179 -5.32 -2.50 8.69
N PHE A 180 -6.03 -3.29 7.90
CA PHE A 180 -6.66 -2.82 6.67
C PHE A 180 -8.15 -2.65 6.88
N ILE A 181 -8.69 -1.49 6.47
CA ILE A 181 -10.13 -1.18 6.50
C ILE A 181 -10.56 -0.87 5.08
N ASP A 182 -11.32 -1.73 4.47
CA ASP A 182 -11.85 -1.54 3.12
C ASP A 182 -13.38 -1.64 3.14
N ASN A 183 -14.12 -0.52 3.09
CA ASN A 183 -13.57 0.83 3.04
C ASN A 183 -14.21 1.70 4.14
N ILE A 184 -13.45 2.69 4.61
CA ILE A 184 -13.87 3.56 5.72
C ILE A 184 -15.10 4.43 5.38
N TYR A 185 -15.31 4.79 4.12
CA TYR A 185 -16.50 5.52 3.69
C TYR A 185 -17.80 4.72 3.95
N ARG A 186 -17.77 3.41 3.71
CA ARG A 186 -18.94 2.55 3.99
C ARG A 186 -19.21 2.37 5.48
N TYR A 187 -18.18 2.50 6.31
CA TYR A 187 -18.36 2.60 7.76
C TYR A 187 -19.20 3.84 8.13
N THR A 188 -18.90 5.00 7.55
CA THR A 188 -19.67 6.21 7.79
C THR A 188 -21.10 6.11 7.25
N LEU A 189 -21.29 5.52 6.08
CA LEU A 189 -22.63 5.28 5.52
C LEU A 189 -23.47 4.35 6.39
N ALA A 190 -22.88 3.28 6.91
CA ALA A 190 -23.58 2.38 7.83
C ALA A 190 -24.01 3.12 9.10
N GLY A 191 -23.20 4.02 9.62
CA GLY A 191 -23.56 4.92 10.72
C GLY A 191 -24.73 5.84 10.39
N THR A 192 -24.75 6.39 9.16
CA THR A 192 -25.87 7.22 8.67
C THR A 192 -27.16 6.43 8.60
N GLU A 193 -27.13 5.21 8.07
CA GLU A 193 -28.30 4.32 8.00
C GLU A 193 -28.82 3.97 9.40
N VAL A 194 -27.94 3.64 10.36
CA VAL A 194 -28.34 3.36 11.75
C VAL A 194 -28.96 4.60 12.39
N SER A 195 -28.38 5.77 12.19
CA SER A 195 -28.91 7.03 12.72
C SER A 195 -30.30 7.35 12.19
N ALA A 196 -30.53 7.12 10.89
CA ALA A 196 -31.84 7.29 10.26
C ALA A 196 -32.86 6.31 10.82
N LEU A 197 -32.49 5.02 11.03
CA LEU A 197 -33.35 4.01 11.64
C LEU A 197 -33.74 4.37 13.09
N LEU A 198 -32.88 5.09 13.81
CA LEU A 198 -33.14 5.59 15.15
C LEU A 198 -33.93 6.90 15.18
N GLY A 199 -34.31 7.45 14.00
CA GLY A 199 -35.06 8.69 13.91
C GLY A 199 -34.28 9.93 14.32
N ARG A 200 -32.95 9.91 14.31
CA ARG A 200 -32.13 11.07 14.64
C ARG A 200 -32.18 12.10 13.51
N MET A 201 -32.19 13.38 13.87
CA MET A 201 -32.14 14.46 12.89
C MET A 201 -30.76 14.44 12.19
N PRO A 202 -30.73 14.42 10.84
CA PRO A 202 -29.48 14.42 10.11
C PRO A 202 -28.73 15.76 10.25
N SER A 203 -27.40 15.69 10.16
CA SER A 203 -26.51 16.85 10.05
C SER A 203 -26.33 17.27 8.57
N ALA A 204 -25.27 18.05 8.30
CA ALA A 204 -24.95 18.49 6.95
C ALA A 204 -24.86 17.32 5.96
N VAL A 205 -25.37 17.53 4.73
CA VAL A 205 -25.39 16.56 3.62
C VAL A 205 -26.10 15.24 3.96
N GLY A 206 -26.88 15.19 5.06
CA GLY A 206 -27.64 14.00 5.45
C GLY A 206 -26.89 13.00 6.33
N TYR A 207 -25.65 13.27 6.73
CA TYR A 207 -24.88 12.43 7.64
C TYR A 207 -25.42 12.43 9.07
N GLN A 208 -25.04 11.42 9.85
CA GLN A 208 -25.37 11.35 11.28
C GLN A 208 -24.70 12.49 12.06
N PRO A 209 -25.38 13.04 13.10
CA PRO A 209 -24.79 14.08 13.94
C PRO A 209 -23.59 13.60 14.76
N THR A 210 -23.45 12.28 14.90
CA THR A 210 -22.37 11.60 15.65
C THR A 210 -21.18 11.19 14.77
N LEU A 211 -21.11 11.63 13.50
CA LEU A 211 -20.08 11.23 12.55
C LEU A 211 -18.66 11.40 13.10
N ALA A 212 -18.34 12.59 13.59
CA ALA A 212 -17.00 12.89 14.09
C ALA A 212 -16.63 12.07 15.34
N SER A 213 -17.59 11.89 16.25
CA SER A 213 -17.35 11.10 17.49
C SER A 213 -17.25 9.60 17.21
N GLU A 214 -18.02 9.07 16.28
CA GLU A 214 -17.92 7.65 15.86
C GLU A 214 -16.60 7.39 15.16
N MET A 215 -16.20 8.27 14.26
CA MET A 215 -14.90 8.18 13.57
C MET A 215 -13.75 8.32 14.58
N GLY A 216 -13.80 9.30 15.48
CA GLY A 216 -12.80 9.49 16.52
C GLY A 216 -12.67 8.28 17.44
N ALA A 217 -13.78 7.69 17.86
CA ALA A 217 -13.77 6.49 18.70
C ALA A 217 -13.08 5.28 18.04
N LEU A 218 -13.20 5.15 16.72
CA LEU A 218 -12.46 4.12 15.96
C LEU A 218 -10.98 4.50 15.80
N GLN A 219 -10.70 5.70 15.33
CA GLN A 219 -9.37 6.13 14.94
C GLN A 219 -8.39 6.27 16.12
N GLU A 220 -8.85 6.72 17.29
CA GLU A 220 -8.00 6.89 18.48
C GLU A 220 -7.53 5.56 19.08
N ARG A 221 -8.17 4.44 18.77
CA ARG A 221 -7.71 3.10 19.16
C ARG A 221 -6.54 2.60 18.28
N ILE A 222 -6.39 3.16 17.08
CA ILE A 222 -5.33 2.84 16.13
C ILE A 222 -4.11 3.68 16.47
N THR A 223 -3.17 3.11 17.21
CA THR A 223 -2.00 3.83 17.71
C THR A 223 -0.88 2.88 18.10
N SER A 224 0.33 3.41 18.27
CA SER A 224 1.45 2.73 18.92
C SER A 224 1.34 2.86 20.44
N THR A 225 1.59 1.76 21.12
CA THR A 225 1.74 1.71 22.57
C THR A 225 3.18 1.35 22.95
N LYS A 226 3.51 1.37 24.22
CA LYS A 226 4.80 0.93 24.73
C LYS A 226 5.11 -0.56 24.47
N THR A 227 4.10 -1.36 24.15
CA THR A 227 4.22 -2.79 23.88
C THR A 227 4.33 -3.11 22.38
N GLY A 228 3.48 -2.51 21.57
CA GLY A 228 3.41 -2.79 20.14
C GLY A 228 2.70 -1.68 19.37
N SER A 229 2.46 -1.90 18.08
CA SER A 229 1.84 -0.90 17.21
C SER A 229 0.70 -1.45 16.38
N ILE A 230 -0.30 -0.60 16.07
CA ILE A 230 -1.27 -0.84 15.01
C ILE A 230 -1.11 0.28 13.98
N THR A 231 -0.67 -0.07 12.79
CA THR A 231 -0.59 0.83 11.63
C THR A 231 -1.73 0.51 10.69
N SER A 232 -2.54 1.49 10.30
CA SER A 232 -3.72 1.23 9.48
C SER A 232 -3.60 1.78 8.06
N PHE A 233 -4.03 0.95 7.11
CA PHE A 233 -4.32 1.36 5.73
C PHE A 233 -5.82 1.35 5.53
N GLN A 234 -6.38 2.51 5.26
CA GLN A 234 -7.82 2.71 5.16
C GLN A 234 -8.17 3.11 3.73
N ALA A 235 -8.87 2.25 3.02
CA ALA A 235 -9.37 2.62 1.70
C ALA A 235 -10.42 3.72 1.86
N VAL A 236 -10.19 4.84 1.20
CA VAL A 236 -11.07 6.01 1.23
C VAL A 236 -11.71 6.18 -0.13
N TYR A 237 -13.02 6.28 -0.14
CA TYR A 237 -13.81 6.69 -1.30
C TYR A 237 -14.24 8.14 -1.12
N VAL A 238 -14.05 8.96 -2.14
CA VAL A 238 -14.45 10.36 -2.14
C VAL A 238 -15.64 10.51 -3.08
N PRO A 239 -16.86 10.77 -2.56
CA PRO A 239 -18.04 10.93 -3.38
C PRO A 239 -17.90 12.11 -4.34
N ALA A 240 -18.16 11.88 -5.63
CA ALA A 240 -18.07 12.91 -6.69
C ALA A 240 -16.75 13.68 -6.72
N ASP A 241 -15.66 13.08 -6.21
CA ASP A 241 -14.34 13.71 -6.05
C ASP A 241 -14.35 15.00 -5.19
N ASP A 242 -15.38 15.14 -4.33
CA ASP A 242 -15.54 16.27 -3.42
C ASP A 242 -14.88 15.99 -2.06
N LEU A 243 -13.68 16.54 -1.89
CA LEU A 243 -12.91 16.44 -0.63
C LEU A 243 -13.56 17.23 0.53
N THR A 244 -14.53 18.09 0.24
CA THR A 244 -15.23 18.88 1.26
C THR A 244 -16.45 18.15 1.84
N ASP A 245 -16.82 17.01 1.26
CA ASP A 245 -17.86 16.14 1.83
C ASP A 245 -17.50 15.76 3.29
N PRO A 246 -18.46 15.83 4.23
CA PRO A 246 -18.19 15.59 5.65
C PRO A 246 -17.53 14.26 5.99
N SER A 247 -17.78 13.19 5.23
CA SER A 247 -17.21 11.88 5.51
C SER A 247 -15.70 11.83 5.19
N PRO A 248 -15.23 12.11 3.95
CA PRO A 248 -13.80 12.21 3.68
C PRO A 248 -13.13 13.28 4.52
N ALA A 249 -13.72 14.48 4.67
CA ALA A 249 -13.13 15.55 5.46
C ALA A 249 -12.85 15.13 6.92
N THR A 250 -13.80 14.43 7.55
CA THR A 250 -13.59 13.90 8.91
C THR A 250 -12.52 12.82 8.94
N THR A 251 -12.48 11.95 7.92
CA THR A 251 -11.46 10.90 7.82
C THR A 251 -10.07 11.49 7.65
N PHE A 252 -9.90 12.47 6.74
CA PHE A 252 -8.62 13.15 6.49
C PHE A 252 -8.02 13.80 7.73
N ALA A 253 -8.86 14.30 8.64
CA ALA A 253 -8.39 14.91 9.88
C ALA A 253 -7.57 13.94 10.76
N HIS A 254 -7.83 12.64 10.63
CA HIS A 254 -7.14 11.58 11.37
C HIS A 254 -5.95 10.96 10.63
N LEU A 255 -5.81 11.19 9.33
CA LEU A 255 -4.76 10.56 8.54
C LEU A 255 -3.39 11.23 8.73
N ASP A 256 -2.35 10.40 8.82
CA ASP A 256 -0.95 10.83 8.89
C ASP A 256 -0.28 10.85 7.51
N ALA A 257 -0.75 10.00 6.61
CA ALA A 257 -0.25 9.89 5.26
C ALA A 257 -1.37 9.55 4.27
N THR A 258 -1.13 9.88 3.01
CA THR A 258 -2.05 9.64 1.90
C THR A 258 -1.31 8.93 0.78
N LEU A 259 -1.73 7.71 0.45
CA LEU A 259 -1.20 6.92 -0.64
C LEU A 259 -2.20 6.95 -1.81
N VAL A 260 -1.77 7.49 -2.94
CA VAL A 260 -2.59 7.61 -4.15
C VAL A 260 -2.11 6.62 -5.20
N LEU A 261 -2.98 5.70 -5.61
CA LEU A 261 -2.75 4.80 -6.73
C LEU A 261 -3.34 5.40 -8.00
N SER A 262 -2.49 5.58 -9.00
CA SER A 262 -2.82 6.26 -10.26
C SER A 262 -3.03 5.27 -11.40
N ARG A 263 -4.16 5.40 -12.10
CA ARG A 263 -4.41 4.61 -13.32
C ARG A 263 -3.43 4.97 -14.44
N GLN A 264 -3.06 6.24 -14.55
CA GLN A 264 -2.09 6.69 -15.57
C GLN A 264 -0.73 6.00 -15.40
N ILE A 265 -0.28 5.85 -14.15
CA ILE A 265 0.97 5.14 -13.83
C ILE A 265 0.84 3.65 -14.11
N ALA A 266 -0.32 3.04 -13.78
CA ALA A 266 -0.59 1.63 -14.11
C ALA A 266 -0.60 1.37 -15.62
N GLU A 267 -1.15 2.28 -16.42
CA GLU A 267 -1.15 2.22 -17.89
C GLU A 267 0.26 2.28 -18.50
N LEU A 268 1.22 2.91 -17.82
CA LEU A 268 2.64 2.89 -18.18
C LEU A 268 3.33 1.57 -17.79
N GLY A 269 2.63 0.63 -17.17
CA GLY A 269 3.18 -0.64 -16.68
C GLY A 269 4.06 -0.48 -15.44
N ILE A 270 3.99 0.64 -14.73
CA ILE A 270 4.77 0.89 -13.52
C ILE A 270 3.97 0.38 -12.30
N TYR A 271 4.51 -0.62 -11.61
CA TYR A 271 3.94 -1.20 -10.41
C TYR A 271 4.95 -1.25 -9.25
N PRO A 272 4.55 -0.89 -8.01
CA PRO A 272 3.23 -0.42 -7.64
C PRO A 272 2.89 0.92 -8.29
N ALA A 273 1.61 1.11 -8.67
CA ALA A 273 1.15 2.29 -9.38
C ALA A 273 0.92 3.50 -8.45
N VAL A 274 1.82 3.72 -7.52
CA VAL A 274 1.76 4.82 -6.56
C VAL A 274 2.17 6.12 -7.24
N ASP A 275 1.35 7.15 -7.11
CA ASP A 275 1.67 8.48 -7.59
C ASP A 275 2.61 9.20 -6.59
N PRO A 276 3.87 9.46 -6.96
CA PRO A 276 4.83 10.08 -6.05
C PRO A 276 4.62 11.59 -5.85
N LEU A 277 3.79 12.23 -6.68
CA LEU A 277 3.48 13.65 -6.57
C LEU A 277 2.21 13.90 -5.74
N ASP A 278 1.22 13.02 -5.86
CA ASP A 278 -0.06 13.14 -5.16
C ASP A 278 -0.06 12.43 -3.81
N SER A 279 0.89 11.51 -3.58
CA SER A 279 1.06 10.84 -2.28
C SER A 279 1.85 11.72 -1.31
N THR A 280 1.40 11.76 -0.06
CA THR A 280 1.98 12.65 0.97
C THR A 280 2.12 11.96 2.31
N SER A 281 3.07 12.41 3.13
CA SER A 281 3.22 12.01 4.53
C SER A 281 3.60 13.20 5.39
N ARG A 282 3.03 13.25 6.60
CA ARG A 282 3.42 14.23 7.62
C ARG A 282 4.83 14.00 8.16
N LEU A 283 5.35 12.77 8.01
CA LEU A 283 6.71 12.43 8.41
C LEU A 283 7.78 12.92 7.44
N LEU A 284 7.42 13.38 6.25
CA LEU A 284 8.39 13.92 5.29
C LEU A 284 8.88 15.29 5.74
N ASP A 285 9.62 15.29 6.85
CA ASP A 285 10.22 16.44 7.53
C ASP A 285 11.66 16.09 7.88
N PRO A 286 12.66 16.95 7.59
CA PRO A 286 14.07 16.64 7.84
C PRO A 286 14.40 16.39 9.32
N LEU A 287 13.60 16.94 10.25
CA LEU A 287 13.77 16.72 11.69
C LEU A 287 13.34 15.30 12.12
N VAL A 288 12.49 14.64 11.32
CA VAL A 288 11.96 13.31 11.62
C VAL A 288 12.74 12.22 10.89
N ILE A 289 12.90 12.37 9.56
CA ILE A 289 13.49 11.34 8.70
C ILE A 289 14.98 11.57 8.40
N GLY A 290 15.53 12.69 8.82
CA GLY A 290 16.88 13.10 8.48
C GLY A 290 17.01 13.85 7.16
N GLN A 291 18.07 14.68 7.07
CA GLN A 291 18.25 15.59 5.93
C GLN A 291 18.46 14.85 4.61
N ASP A 292 19.23 13.78 4.60
CA ASP A 292 19.59 13.04 3.39
C ASP A 292 18.38 12.39 2.73
N HIS A 293 17.50 11.77 3.51
CA HIS A 293 16.24 11.21 3.04
C HIS A 293 15.33 12.31 2.49
N TYR A 294 15.15 13.38 3.25
CA TYR A 294 14.30 14.50 2.86
C TYR A 294 14.74 15.14 1.54
N ASP A 295 16.04 15.46 1.43
CA ASP A 295 16.59 16.09 0.22
C ASP A 295 16.45 15.19 -1.00
N THR A 296 16.70 13.89 -0.84
CA THR A 296 16.54 12.91 -1.92
C THR A 296 15.08 12.81 -2.38
N ALA A 297 14.14 12.70 -1.45
CA ALA A 297 12.71 12.63 -1.76
C ALA A 297 12.23 13.90 -2.49
N ARG A 298 12.64 15.08 -2.01
CA ARG A 298 12.28 16.36 -2.63
C ARG A 298 12.91 16.53 -4.02
N ALA A 299 14.15 16.10 -4.21
CA ALA A 299 14.80 16.15 -5.51
C ALA A 299 14.11 15.21 -6.53
N VAL A 300 13.70 14.01 -6.10
CA VAL A 300 12.90 13.10 -6.92
C VAL A 300 11.57 13.72 -7.32
N GLN A 301 10.83 14.29 -6.36
CA GLN A 301 9.55 14.97 -6.62
C GLN A 301 9.73 16.16 -7.56
N ALA A 302 10.74 16.99 -7.37
CA ALA A 302 11.03 18.15 -8.22
C ALA A 302 11.33 17.72 -9.67
N THR A 303 12.14 16.68 -9.85
CA THR A 303 12.47 16.14 -11.18
C THR A 303 11.23 15.58 -11.89
N LEU A 304 10.38 14.85 -11.18
CA LEU A 304 9.13 14.32 -11.73
C LEU A 304 8.11 15.44 -12.03
N GLN A 305 8.03 16.44 -11.18
CA GLN A 305 7.16 17.61 -11.40
C GLN A 305 7.59 18.38 -12.64
N ARG A 306 8.91 18.63 -12.80
CA ARG A 306 9.45 19.28 -14.00
C ARG A 306 9.14 18.48 -15.25
N TYR A 307 9.27 17.16 -15.20
CA TYR A 307 8.90 16.31 -16.33
C TYR A 307 7.41 16.41 -16.68
N LYS A 308 6.53 16.40 -15.67
CA LYS A 308 5.08 16.58 -15.87
C LYS A 308 4.76 17.91 -16.59
N GLU A 309 5.41 19.00 -16.20
CA GLU A 309 5.27 20.32 -16.86
C GLU A 309 5.77 20.31 -18.32
N LEU A 310 6.79 19.55 -18.62
CA LEU A 310 7.37 19.45 -19.96
C LEU A 310 6.62 18.50 -20.89
N GLN A 311 5.76 17.62 -20.38
CA GLN A 311 5.07 16.60 -21.19
C GLN A 311 4.24 17.21 -22.33
N ASP A 312 3.51 18.29 -22.08
CA ASP A 312 2.71 18.95 -23.10
C ASP A 312 3.60 19.58 -24.18
N ILE A 313 4.73 20.15 -23.80
CA ILE A 313 5.71 20.73 -24.73
C ILE A 313 6.32 19.61 -25.58
N ILE A 314 6.71 18.50 -24.97
CA ILE A 314 7.27 17.34 -25.67
C ILE A 314 6.27 16.74 -26.68
N ALA A 315 4.99 16.67 -26.30
CA ALA A 315 3.94 16.12 -27.15
C ALA A 315 3.68 16.99 -28.40
N ILE A 316 3.84 18.32 -28.29
CA ILE A 316 3.55 19.26 -29.38
C ILE A 316 4.80 19.54 -30.23
N LEU A 317 5.94 19.81 -29.61
CA LEU A 317 7.15 20.30 -30.27
C LEU A 317 8.25 19.24 -30.40
N GLY A 318 8.17 18.15 -29.66
CA GLY A 318 9.20 17.12 -29.58
C GLY A 318 10.30 17.41 -28.57
N MET A 319 11.17 16.42 -28.36
CA MET A 319 12.30 16.53 -27.41
C MET A 319 13.41 17.48 -27.89
N ASP A 320 13.54 17.66 -29.19
CA ASP A 320 14.65 18.42 -29.75
C ASP A 320 14.57 19.92 -29.44
N GLU A 321 13.38 20.43 -29.21
CA GLU A 321 13.12 21.82 -28.88
C GLU A 321 13.41 22.20 -27.41
N LEU A 322 13.65 21.19 -26.56
CA LEU A 322 13.98 21.42 -25.15
C LEU A 322 15.42 21.91 -24.98
N SER A 323 15.66 22.70 -23.94
CA SER A 323 17.02 23.01 -23.48
C SER A 323 17.77 21.74 -23.09
N GLU A 324 19.11 21.78 -23.12
CA GLU A 324 19.92 20.61 -22.70
C GLU A 324 19.67 20.23 -21.22
N GLU A 325 19.40 21.22 -20.36
CA GLU A 325 19.05 21.03 -18.97
C GLU A 325 17.69 20.29 -18.83
N ASP A 326 16.69 20.70 -19.63
CA ASP A 326 15.39 20.05 -19.62
C ASP A 326 15.46 18.62 -20.21
N LYS A 327 16.24 18.40 -21.28
CA LYS A 327 16.50 17.06 -21.84
C LYS A 327 17.09 16.13 -20.79
N GLN A 328 18.06 16.61 -20.02
CA GLN A 328 18.68 15.87 -18.93
C GLN A 328 17.66 15.56 -17.81
N SER A 329 16.87 16.56 -17.41
CA SER A 329 15.81 16.41 -16.41
C SER A 329 14.78 15.37 -16.85
N VAL A 330 14.32 15.40 -18.12
CA VAL A 330 13.39 14.39 -18.66
C VAL A 330 14.01 13.00 -18.66
N THR A 331 15.26 12.88 -19.07
CA THR A 331 15.97 11.58 -19.09
C THR A 331 16.08 10.98 -17.69
N ARG A 332 16.46 11.78 -16.70
CA ARG A 332 16.51 11.35 -15.29
C ARG A 332 15.13 11.04 -14.73
N ALA A 333 14.12 11.86 -15.03
CA ALA A 333 12.74 11.61 -14.62
C ALA A 333 12.19 10.27 -15.12
N ARG A 334 12.47 9.90 -16.38
CA ARG A 334 12.08 8.60 -16.92
C ARG A 334 12.78 7.44 -16.20
N LYS A 335 14.07 7.59 -15.88
CA LYS A 335 14.81 6.60 -15.07
C LYS A 335 14.20 6.47 -13.68
N ILE A 336 13.87 7.60 -13.02
CA ILE A 336 13.20 7.63 -11.72
C ILE A 336 11.86 6.90 -11.80
N GLN A 337 11.01 7.21 -12.78
CA GLN A 337 9.73 6.52 -12.95
C GLN A 337 9.90 5.01 -13.10
N ARG A 338 10.86 4.56 -13.90
CA ARG A 338 11.17 3.14 -14.04
C ARG A 338 11.70 2.53 -12.74
N PHE A 339 12.56 3.24 -12.02
CA PHE A 339 13.14 2.75 -10.77
C PHE A 339 12.14 2.75 -9.60
N LEU A 340 11.06 3.53 -9.66
CA LEU A 340 9.94 3.42 -8.72
C LEU A 340 9.20 2.09 -8.85
N SER A 341 9.26 1.42 -10.00
CA SER A 341 8.73 0.06 -10.15
C SER A 341 9.56 -0.95 -9.36
N GLN A 342 8.88 -1.96 -8.85
CA GLN A 342 9.51 -3.00 -8.02
C GLN A 342 8.76 -4.32 -8.18
N PRO A 343 9.46 -5.45 -8.39
CA PRO A 343 8.81 -6.75 -8.42
C PRO A 343 8.39 -7.16 -7.01
N PHE A 344 7.15 -7.62 -6.87
CA PHE A 344 6.58 -8.08 -5.62
C PHE A 344 6.64 -9.59 -5.50
N PHE A 345 6.87 -10.10 -4.29
CA PHE A 345 6.89 -11.53 -4.01
C PHE A 345 5.52 -12.18 -4.29
N VAL A 346 4.44 -11.51 -3.92
CA VAL A 346 3.09 -12.01 -4.14
C VAL A 346 2.69 -12.03 -5.62
N ALA A 347 3.44 -11.36 -6.48
CA ALA A 347 3.20 -11.29 -7.92
C ALA A 347 4.15 -12.16 -8.75
N GLU A 348 5.06 -12.92 -8.14
CA GLU A 348 6.06 -13.74 -8.84
C GLU A 348 5.44 -14.70 -9.86
N THR A 349 4.32 -15.33 -9.52
CA THR A 349 3.60 -16.26 -10.39
C THR A 349 3.03 -15.61 -11.65
N PHE A 350 2.73 -14.31 -11.59
CA PHE A 350 2.16 -13.55 -12.70
C PHE A 350 3.24 -12.85 -13.53
N THR A 351 4.29 -12.35 -12.89
CA THR A 351 5.34 -11.56 -13.54
C THR A 351 6.51 -12.40 -14.02
N GLY A 352 6.70 -13.59 -13.47
CA GLY A 352 7.86 -14.45 -13.70
C GLY A 352 9.17 -13.86 -13.17
N SER A 353 9.11 -12.78 -12.40
CA SER A 353 10.25 -12.10 -11.79
C SER A 353 10.25 -12.31 -10.28
N PRO A 354 11.39 -12.68 -9.66
CA PRO A 354 11.48 -12.84 -8.22
C PRO A 354 11.22 -11.52 -7.51
N GLY A 355 10.43 -11.55 -6.44
CA GLY A 355 10.13 -10.39 -5.61
C GLY A 355 11.38 -9.83 -4.94
N LYS A 356 11.30 -8.56 -4.57
CA LYS A 356 12.40 -7.83 -3.93
C LYS A 356 11.89 -7.02 -2.75
N TYR A 357 12.57 -7.18 -1.62
CA TYR A 357 12.49 -6.26 -0.49
C TYR A 357 13.68 -5.31 -0.57
N VAL A 358 13.43 -4.01 -0.54
CA VAL A 358 14.50 -2.99 -0.65
C VAL A 358 14.50 -2.18 0.64
N THR A 359 15.63 -2.13 1.31
CA THR A 359 15.75 -1.33 2.54
C THR A 359 15.68 0.16 2.26
N LEU A 360 15.31 0.95 3.26
CA LEU A 360 15.27 2.41 3.15
C LEU A 360 16.63 2.99 2.74
N ALA A 361 17.73 2.46 3.30
CA ALA A 361 19.09 2.92 2.97
C ALA A 361 19.45 2.69 1.49
N GLU A 362 19.14 1.50 0.95
CA GLU A 362 19.33 1.16 -0.47
C GLU A 362 18.44 2.02 -1.37
N THR A 363 17.22 2.28 -0.94
CA THR A 363 16.28 3.14 -1.66
C THR A 363 16.82 4.57 -1.78
N ILE A 364 17.25 5.18 -0.67
CA ILE A 364 17.80 6.53 -0.65
C ILE A 364 19.07 6.59 -1.52
N ALA A 365 20.00 5.65 -1.35
CA ALA A 365 21.24 5.61 -2.12
C ALA A 365 20.98 5.51 -3.63
N GLY A 366 20.04 4.65 -4.05
CA GLY A 366 19.68 4.46 -5.45
C GLY A 366 19.11 5.72 -6.08
N PHE A 367 18.09 6.32 -5.47
CA PHE A 367 17.48 7.54 -6.02
C PHE A 367 18.41 8.75 -5.98
N LYS A 368 19.22 8.89 -4.93
CA LYS A 368 20.22 9.95 -4.83
C LYS A 368 21.21 9.89 -5.98
N GLY A 369 21.72 8.70 -6.31
CA GLY A 369 22.64 8.50 -7.43
C GLY A 369 21.98 8.79 -8.81
N ILE A 370 20.68 8.46 -8.98
CA ILE A 370 19.97 8.80 -10.23
C ILE A 370 19.81 10.32 -10.36
N VAL A 371 19.41 11.00 -9.30
CA VAL A 371 19.22 12.46 -9.30
C VAL A 371 20.54 13.20 -9.51
N SER A 372 21.65 12.75 -8.88
CA SER A 372 22.98 13.35 -9.05
C SER A 372 23.56 13.12 -10.43
N GLY A 373 23.07 12.12 -11.17
CA GLY A 373 23.53 11.80 -12.52
C GLY A 373 24.59 10.74 -12.61
N ASP A 374 24.91 10.06 -11.52
CA ASP A 374 25.93 8.99 -11.49
C ASP A 374 25.62 7.87 -12.50
N TYR A 375 24.33 7.68 -12.80
CA TYR A 375 23.82 6.65 -13.70
C TYR A 375 23.27 7.21 -15.02
N ASP A 376 23.65 8.42 -15.43
CA ASP A 376 23.18 9.02 -16.69
C ASP A 376 23.61 8.21 -17.92
N HIS A 377 24.69 7.46 -17.83
CA HIS A 377 25.21 6.57 -18.88
C HIS A 377 24.39 5.28 -19.08
N LEU A 378 23.52 4.91 -18.13
CA LEU A 378 22.72 3.70 -18.23
C LEU A 378 21.40 3.96 -19.00
N PRO A 379 20.89 2.98 -19.75
CA PRO A 379 19.60 3.08 -20.42
C PRO A 379 18.44 3.06 -19.43
N GLU A 380 17.32 3.74 -19.72
CA GLU A 380 16.16 3.80 -18.81
C GLU A 380 15.56 2.42 -18.50
N GLN A 381 15.62 1.48 -19.44
CA GLN A 381 15.08 0.12 -19.26
C GLN A 381 15.83 -0.69 -18.17
N ALA A 382 17.07 -0.34 -17.89
CA ALA A 382 17.83 -0.98 -16.82
C ALA A 382 17.18 -0.79 -15.44
N PHE A 383 16.46 0.32 -15.26
CA PHE A 383 15.81 0.69 -13.99
C PHE A 383 14.42 0.08 -13.81
N TYR A 384 13.89 -0.61 -14.83
CA TYR A 384 12.53 -1.15 -14.79
C TYR A 384 12.48 -2.48 -14.03
N MET A 385 11.56 -2.60 -13.07
CA MET A 385 11.30 -3.82 -12.28
C MET A 385 12.58 -4.41 -11.69
N VAL A 386 13.31 -3.59 -10.96
CA VAL A 386 14.50 -3.97 -10.18
C VAL A 386 14.31 -3.63 -8.71
N GLY A 387 15.06 -4.28 -7.84
CA GLY A 387 15.14 -3.94 -6.43
C GLY A 387 16.09 -2.77 -6.19
N THR A 388 17.36 -3.08 -6.05
CA THR A 388 18.40 -2.09 -5.74
C THR A 388 19.00 -1.46 -6.99
N ILE A 389 19.79 -0.39 -6.78
CA ILE A 389 20.48 0.29 -7.89
C ILE A 389 21.55 -0.59 -8.53
N GLU A 390 22.18 -1.47 -7.74
CA GLU A 390 23.19 -2.42 -8.23
C GLU A 390 22.59 -3.39 -9.27
N GLU A 391 21.32 -3.78 -9.09
CA GLU A 391 20.61 -4.59 -10.09
C GLU A 391 20.38 -3.82 -11.39
N ALA A 392 20.05 -2.53 -11.29
CA ALA A 392 19.92 -1.67 -12.47
C ALA A 392 21.27 -1.52 -13.21
N VAL A 393 22.36 -1.34 -12.48
CA VAL A 393 23.72 -1.28 -13.02
C VAL A 393 24.05 -2.60 -13.72
N ALA A 394 23.80 -3.74 -13.08
CA ALA A 394 24.05 -5.06 -13.67
C ALA A 394 23.25 -5.29 -14.94
N LYS A 395 21.97 -4.85 -14.98
CA LYS A 395 21.12 -4.91 -16.18
C LYS A 395 21.58 -3.96 -17.30
N GLY A 396 22.11 -2.79 -16.92
CA GLY A 396 22.53 -1.75 -17.88
C GLY A 396 23.88 -2.01 -18.54
N ILE A 397 24.66 -2.96 -18.01
CA ILE A 397 25.98 -3.28 -18.55
C ILE A 397 25.87 -4.49 -19.47
N ILE A 398 25.85 -4.24 -20.79
CA ILE A 398 26.09 -5.26 -21.78
C ILE A 398 27.60 -5.39 -21.94
N LYS A 399 28.17 -6.52 -21.53
CA LYS A 399 29.62 -6.76 -21.62
C LYS A 399 29.98 -7.34 -22.98
N THR A 400 31.04 -6.81 -23.54
CA THR A 400 31.77 -7.47 -24.66
C THR A 400 32.39 -8.75 -24.11
N ASP A 401 32.24 -9.85 -24.80
CA ASP A 401 32.89 -11.13 -24.53
C ASP A 401 33.56 -11.69 -25.79
N ASP A 402 34.11 -12.90 -25.71
CA ASP A 402 34.82 -13.54 -26.83
C ASP A 402 33.91 -13.86 -28.02
N LYS A 403 32.58 -13.73 -27.88
CA LYS A 403 31.59 -14.08 -28.90
C LYS A 403 30.88 -12.87 -29.50
N ILE A 404 30.71 -11.80 -28.70
CA ILE A 404 30.00 -10.60 -29.12
C ILE A 404 30.81 -9.34 -28.80
N GLU A 405 30.81 -8.41 -29.75
CA GLU A 405 31.38 -7.09 -29.62
C GLU A 405 30.27 -6.06 -29.50
N VAL A 406 30.30 -5.28 -28.41
CA VAL A 406 29.35 -4.19 -28.19
C VAL A 406 30.00 -2.88 -28.58
N VAL A 407 29.49 -2.26 -29.63
CA VAL A 407 30.02 -1.00 -30.16
C VAL A 407 28.97 0.09 -30.02
N LYS A 408 29.37 1.21 -29.47
CA LYS A 408 28.53 2.42 -29.47
C LYS A 408 28.72 3.16 -30.78
N GLN A 409 27.65 3.28 -31.57
CA GLN A 409 27.66 3.99 -32.83
C GLN A 409 26.61 5.10 -32.76
N ASP A 410 27.06 6.34 -32.63
CA ASP A 410 26.24 7.51 -32.37
C ASP A 410 25.37 7.32 -31.12
N ASN A 411 24.04 7.39 -31.21
CA ASN A 411 23.09 7.17 -30.14
C ASN A 411 22.62 5.72 -29.99
N ASN A 412 23.17 4.79 -30.81
CA ASN A 412 22.77 3.38 -30.78
C ASN A 412 23.87 2.49 -30.24
N VAL A 413 23.47 1.43 -29.51
CA VAL A 413 24.37 0.34 -29.13
C VAL A 413 24.19 -0.77 -30.15
N VAL A 414 25.25 -1.10 -30.85
CA VAL A 414 25.26 -2.15 -31.85
C VAL A 414 26.01 -3.36 -31.31
N ILE A 415 25.34 -4.50 -31.28
CA ILE A 415 25.91 -5.78 -30.87
C ILE A 415 26.31 -6.51 -32.15
N LYS A 416 27.59 -6.79 -32.31
CA LYS A 416 28.14 -7.52 -33.46
C LYS A 416 28.71 -8.85 -33.00
N SER A 417 28.74 -9.83 -33.91
CA SER A 417 29.53 -11.03 -33.69
C SER A 417 31.02 -10.68 -33.64
N ALA A 418 31.74 -11.19 -32.65
CA ALA A 418 33.20 -11.03 -32.57
C ALA A 418 33.93 -11.77 -33.70
N SER A 419 33.25 -12.69 -34.38
CA SER A 419 33.77 -13.40 -35.55
C SER A 419 32.83 -13.22 -36.74
N PRO A 420 33.29 -12.73 -37.92
CA PRO A 420 32.41 -12.42 -39.05
C PRO A 420 31.72 -13.63 -39.67
N ASP A 421 32.28 -14.82 -39.46
CA ASP A 421 31.80 -16.08 -40.05
C ASP A 421 30.96 -16.96 -39.11
N VAL A 422 30.68 -16.47 -37.91
CA VAL A 422 29.96 -17.24 -36.86
C VAL A 422 28.82 -16.41 -36.28
N ILE A 423 27.62 -16.96 -36.34
CA ILE A 423 26.46 -16.36 -35.66
C ILE A 423 26.36 -17.00 -34.30
N TYR A 424 26.62 -16.22 -33.25
CA TYR A 424 26.33 -16.61 -31.86
C TYR A 424 24.92 -16.22 -31.51
N VAL A 425 24.13 -17.17 -30.98
CA VAL A 425 22.83 -16.90 -30.41
C VAL A 425 23.02 -16.77 -28.87
N PRO A 426 23.11 -15.56 -28.34
CA PRO A 426 23.31 -15.38 -26.92
C PRO A 426 22.09 -15.84 -26.17
N GLN A 427 22.27 -16.67 -25.15
CA GLN A 427 21.26 -16.97 -24.16
C GLN A 427 21.48 -16.02 -22.99
N TYR A 428 20.61 -15.05 -22.85
CA TYR A 428 20.63 -14.12 -21.72
C TYR A 428 19.69 -14.60 -20.61
N ASN A 429 20.14 -14.45 -19.38
CA ASN A 429 19.23 -14.55 -18.25
C ASN A 429 18.35 -13.29 -18.24
N PRO A 430 17.03 -13.40 -18.44
CA PRO A 430 16.16 -12.22 -18.53
C PRO A 430 16.14 -11.36 -17.26
N SER A 431 16.56 -11.92 -16.12
CA SER A 431 16.68 -11.20 -14.85
C SER A 431 17.97 -10.40 -14.70
N THR A 432 18.95 -10.58 -15.57
CA THR A 432 20.28 -9.95 -15.46
C THR A 432 20.73 -9.16 -16.68
N VAL A 433 19.99 -9.22 -17.79
CA VAL A 433 20.36 -8.55 -19.05
C VAL A 433 19.14 -7.83 -19.66
N VAL A 434 19.31 -6.56 -19.97
CA VAL A 434 18.31 -5.80 -20.73
C VAL A 434 18.49 -6.15 -22.21
N VAL A 435 17.51 -6.85 -22.75
CA VAL A 435 17.42 -7.06 -24.20
C VAL A 435 16.72 -5.84 -24.80
N TYR A 436 17.46 -5.02 -25.55
CA TYR A 436 16.82 -4.02 -26.39
C TYR A 436 16.07 -4.76 -27.50
N GLY A 437 14.74 -4.72 -27.44
CA GLY A 437 13.91 -5.25 -28.52
C GLY A 437 14.27 -4.56 -29.83
N ALA A 438 14.60 -5.33 -30.85
CA ALA A 438 14.60 -4.82 -32.20
C ALA A 438 13.19 -4.32 -32.53
N VAL A 439 13.10 -3.13 -33.09
CA VAL A 439 11.88 -2.51 -33.62
C VAL A 439 11.36 -3.36 -34.77
#